data_3bbd6d9cd2ccb3c068ffff8a38e59798
#
_entry.id   3bbd6d9cd2ccb3c068ffff8a38e59798
#
_cell.length_a   1.000
_cell.length_b   1.000
_cell.length_c   1.000
_cell.angle_alpha   90.00
_cell.angle_beta   90.00
_cell.angle_gamma   90.00
#
_symmetry.space_group_name_H-M   'P 1'
#
loop_
_entity.id
_entity.type
_entity.pdbx_description
1 polymer ?
#
loop_
_entity_poly.entity_id
_entity_poly.type
_entity_poly.pdbx_seq_one_letter_code
_entity_poly.pdbx_strand_id
1 'polypeptide(L)'
;VPEPWQSVGSVGVGAVLGLVVGFVAVHESLSVRVSADRVVLGIRDSSQEFARDRVGLAVRDGKQLVLLGPDGMEIAREECGLPWTRVAEAFAAHGYRWADEDPHLEEFRRWVPGTPGMPDGADALLRARAAAREKDAGTDDVRELRGELLRLGVVVRDEKGRQYWRVAGQ
;
A
#
# COMPACT_ATOMS: atom_id res chain seq x y z
N VAL A 1 60.93 9.51 4.98
CA VAL A 1 59.91 9.60 6.02
C VAL A 1 58.65 8.96 5.47
N PRO A 2 58.27 7.84 5.95
CA PRO A 2 57.03 7.26 5.50
C PRO A 2 55.84 8.05 6.04
N GLU A 3 55.10 8.50 5.15
CA GLU A 3 53.82 9.06 5.43
C GLU A 3 52.90 7.97 5.90
N PRO A 4 52.38 8.03 7.09
CA PRO A 4 51.25 7.22 7.45
C PRO A 4 49.98 8.00 7.16
N TRP A 5 49.62 8.04 5.95
CA TRP A 5 48.27 8.33 5.72
C TRP A 5 47.50 7.04 5.66
N GLN A 6 47.12 6.76 6.71
CA GLN A 6 46.36 5.73 6.85
C GLN A 6 45.13 6.00 7.34
N SER A 7 44.31 5.23 7.06
CA SER A 7 42.99 5.07 7.40
C SER A 7 42.09 6.11 6.83
N VAL A 8 41.93 5.90 5.65
CA VAL A 8 40.58 5.93 5.15
C VAL A 8 39.79 5.00 6.03
N GLY A 9 39.17 5.57 7.01
CA GLY A 9 38.09 4.91 7.66
C GLY A 9 37.16 4.48 6.57
N SER A 10 37.02 3.22 6.38
CA SER A 10 35.89 2.66 5.69
C SER A 10 34.67 3.12 6.42
N VAL A 11 34.20 4.27 6.03
CA VAL A 11 32.82 4.55 6.16
C VAL A 11 32.17 3.46 5.35
N GLY A 12 31.78 2.43 6.01
CA GLY A 12 30.82 1.50 5.49
C GLY A 12 29.59 2.34 5.22
N VAL A 13 29.58 2.98 4.11
CA VAL A 13 28.37 3.37 3.47
C VAL A 13 27.70 2.04 3.23
N GLY A 14 26.89 1.65 4.18
CA GLY A 14 25.90 0.63 3.94
C GLY A 14 25.15 1.14 2.73
N ALA A 15 25.51 0.68 1.58
CA ALA A 15 24.80 0.92 0.37
C ALA A 15 23.40 0.39 0.65
N VAL A 16 22.51 1.28 1.01
CA VAL A 16 21.10 1.05 0.94
C VAL A 16 20.85 0.90 -0.55
N LEU A 17 21.08 -0.29 -1.06
CA LEU A 17 20.60 -0.70 -2.35
C LEU A 17 19.10 -0.80 -2.24
N GLY A 18 18.47 0.36 -2.19
CA GLY A 18 17.09 0.47 -2.53
C GLY A 18 16.99 0.01 -3.97
N LEU A 19 16.43 -1.17 -4.20
CA LEU A 19 16.08 -1.60 -5.53
C LEU A 19 15.02 -0.61 -6.05
N VAL A 20 15.48 0.39 -6.79
CA VAL A 20 14.58 1.27 -7.53
C VAL A 20 14.10 0.46 -8.72
N VAL A 21 12.96 -0.17 -8.59
CA VAL A 21 12.28 -0.74 -9.75
C VAL A 21 11.55 0.41 -10.43
N GLY A 22 12.31 1.19 -11.21
CA GLY A 22 11.74 2.23 -12.05
C GLY A 22 11.42 1.65 -13.42
N PHE A 23 10.16 1.58 -13.77
CA PHE A 23 9.73 1.38 -15.15
C PHE A 23 9.07 2.68 -15.61
N VAL A 24 9.70 3.35 -16.58
CA VAL A 24 9.10 4.53 -17.23
C VAL A 24 8.12 4.06 -18.28
N ALA A 25 6.89 3.87 -17.90
CA ALA A 25 5.78 3.87 -18.84
C ALA A 25 5.01 5.18 -18.64
N VAL A 26 4.69 5.81 -19.73
CA VAL A 26 4.08 7.14 -19.81
C VAL A 26 2.63 7.12 -19.34
N HIS A 27 2.32 6.74 -18.12
CA HIS A 27 1.06 6.97 -17.43
C HIS A 27 1.14 6.38 -16.01
N GLU A 28 1.16 7.27 -15.02
CA GLU A 28 0.84 6.98 -13.61
C GLU A 28 1.53 5.74 -12.99
N SER A 29 2.84 5.65 -13.17
CA SER A 29 3.60 4.50 -12.67
C SER A 29 3.87 4.62 -11.19
N LEU A 30 3.44 3.62 -10.42
CA LEU A 30 3.87 3.44 -9.05
C LEU A 30 5.37 3.14 -9.03
N SER A 31 6.12 3.88 -8.23
CA SER A 31 7.48 3.52 -7.83
C SER A 31 7.47 2.92 -6.44
N VAL A 32 8.18 1.83 -6.26
CA VAL A 32 8.31 1.13 -4.98
C VAL A 32 9.78 1.10 -4.60
N ARG A 33 10.11 1.66 -3.44
CA ARG A 33 11.44 1.55 -2.84
C ARG A 33 11.32 0.84 -1.51
N VAL A 34 12.02 -0.25 -1.38
CA VAL A 34 12.06 -1.04 -0.15
C VAL A 34 13.47 -0.98 0.42
N SER A 35 13.57 -0.63 1.68
CA SER A 35 14.81 -0.64 2.44
C SER A 35 14.61 -1.33 3.78
N ALA A 36 15.70 -1.57 4.52
CA ALA A 36 15.62 -2.24 5.80
C ALA A 36 14.78 -1.50 6.84
N ASP A 37 14.64 -0.18 6.71
CA ASP A 37 14.01 0.70 7.69
C ASP A 37 12.68 1.31 7.22
N ARG A 38 12.39 1.29 5.93
CA ARG A 38 11.18 1.92 5.38
C ARG A 38 10.76 1.39 4.01
N VAL A 39 9.50 1.64 3.68
CA VAL A 39 8.94 1.46 2.33
C VAL A 39 8.48 2.82 1.83
N VAL A 40 8.85 3.19 0.62
CA VAL A 40 8.41 4.42 -0.04
C VAL A 40 7.64 4.08 -1.30
N LEU A 41 6.40 4.55 -1.37
CA LEU A 41 5.55 4.46 -2.55
C LEU A 41 5.45 5.82 -3.20
N GLY A 42 5.92 5.95 -4.42
CA GLY A 42 5.84 7.18 -5.20
C GLY A 42 4.80 7.07 -6.30
N ILE A 43 3.93 8.08 -6.41
CA ILE A 43 2.91 8.16 -7.44
C ILE A 43 2.92 9.58 -7.98
N ARG A 44 3.21 9.75 -9.27
CA ARG A 44 3.38 11.07 -9.88
C ARG A 44 4.37 11.93 -9.06
N ASP A 45 3.93 13.09 -8.61
CA ASP A 45 4.74 14.04 -7.85
C ASP A 45 4.61 13.87 -6.33
N SER A 46 3.90 12.83 -5.87
CA SER A 46 3.71 12.54 -4.45
C SER A 46 4.40 11.25 -4.05
N SER A 47 4.86 11.19 -2.82
CA SER A 47 5.39 9.98 -2.22
C SER A 47 4.84 9.78 -0.81
N GLN A 48 4.62 8.52 -0.45
CA GLN A 48 4.24 8.10 0.89
C GLN A 48 5.35 7.23 1.45
N GLU A 49 5.72 7.48 2.68
CA GLU A 49 6.77 6.76 3.39
C GLU A 49 6.18 6.05 4.59
N PHE A 50 6.54 4.78 4.74
CA PHE A 50 6.10 3.93 5.84
C PHE A 50 7.30 3.35 6.55
N ALA A 51 7.44 3.65 7.85
CA ALA A 51 8.48 3.06 8.68
C ALA A 51 8.27 1.54 8.78
N ARG A 52 9.36 0.79 8.93
CA ARG A 52 9.34 -0.68 8.96
C ARG A 52 8.34 -1.26 9.94
N ASP A 53 8.28 -0.69 11.16
CA ASP A 53 7.40 -1.16 12.22
C ASP A 53 5.90 -0.96 11.91
N ARG A 54 5.58 -0.10 10.97
CA ARG A 54 4.20 0.12 10.49
C ARG A 54 3.77 -0.88 9.44
N VAL A 55 4.70 -1.56 8.78
CA VAL A 55 4.41 -2.52 7.71
C VAL A 55 4.44 -3.94 8.27
N GLY A 56 3.28 -4.52 8.52
CA GLY A 56 3.15 -5.89 8.99
C GLY A 56 3.20 -6.91 7.86
N LEU A 57 2.64 -6.57 6.70
CA LEU A 57 2.54 -7.45 5.55
C LEU A 57 2.39 -6.64 4.26
N ALA A 58 3.13 -7.01 3.23
CA ALA A 58 2.90 -6.54 1.87
C ALA A 58 2.15 -7.62 1.07
N VAL A 59 1.14 -7.21 0.33
CA VAL A 59 0.19 -8.14 -0.31
C VAL A 59 -0.06 -7.73 -1.75
N ARG A 60 -0.16 -8.73 -2.62
CA ARG A 60 -0.75 -8.56 -3.94
C ARG A 60 -2.26 -8.78 -3.85
N ASP A 61 -3.05 -7.80 -4.26
CA ASP A 61 -4.50 -7.93 -4.44
C ASP A 61 -4.86 -7.56 -5.89
N GLY A 62 -4.98 -8.57 -6.72
CA GLY A 62 -5.21 -8.39 -8.16
C GLY A 62 -4.06 -7.61 -8.82
N LYS A 63 -4.33 -6.39 -9.25
CA LYS A 63 -3.35 -5.47 -9.84
C LYS A 63 -2.83 -4.43 -8.84
N GLN A 64 -3.20 -4.55 -7.57
CA GLN A 64 -2.85 -3.58 -6.55
C GLN A 64 -1.82 -4.13 -5.57
N LEU A 65 -0.87 -3.28 -5.21
CA LEU A 65 0.00 -3.49 -4.06
C LEU A 65 -0.69 -2.92 -2.82
N VAL A 66 -0.84 -3.75 -1.82
CA VAL A 66 -1.45 -3.37 -0.53
C VAL A 66 -0.42 -3.53 0.57
N LEU A 67 -0.30 -2.52 1.43
CA LEU A 67 0.44 -2.62 2.67
C LEU A 67 -0.53 -2.68 3.82
N LEU A 68 -0.37 -3.70 4.66
CA LEU A 68 -1.14 -3.88 5.89
C LEU A 68 -0.24 -3.62 7.09
N GLY A 69 -0.80 -2.96 8.11
CA GLY A 69 -0.17 -2.83 9.41
C GLY A 69 -0.17 -4.14 10.19
N PRO A 70 0.52 -4.19 11.34
CA PRO A 70 0.53 -5.36 12.22
C PRO A 70 -0.86 -5.76 12.75
N ASP A 71 -1.77 -4.81 12.80
CA ASP A 71 -3.18 -4.96 13.19
C ASP A 71 -4.11 -5.41 12.05
N GLY A 72 -3.58 -5.63 10.86
CA GLY A 72 -4.36 -5.97 9.67
C GLY A 72 -5.08 -4.79 9.02
N MET A 73 -4.86 -3.57 9.52
CA MET A 73 -5.39 -2.36 8.91
C MET A 73 -4.64 -2.04 7.62
N GLU A 74 -5.35 -1.63 6.59
CA GLU A 74 -4.73 -1.14 5.36
C GLU A 74 -4.06 0.21 5.59
N ILE A 75 -2.79 0.32 5.24
CA ILE A 75 -2.04 1.58 5.32
C ILE A 75 -1.74 2.16 3.95
N ALA A 76 -1.74 1.35 2.90
CA ALA A 76 -1.64 1.79 1.52
C ALA A 76 -2.28 0.78 0.56
N ARG A 77 -2.82 1.28 -0.54
CA ARG A 77 -3.34 0.46 -1.66
C ARG A 77 -3.15 1.25 -2.94
N GLU A 78 -2.32 0.73 -3.84
CA GLU A 78 -1.98 1.42 -5.06
C GLU A 78 -1.94 0.46 -6.25
N GLU A 79 -2.39 0.91 -7.40
CA GLU A 79 -2.28 0.14 -8.63
C GLU A 79 -0.80 -0.04 -9.00
N CYS A 80 -0.40 -1.27 -9.26
CA CYS A 80 0.98 -1.64 -9.49
C CYS A 80 1.16 -2.23 -10.88
N GLY A 81 1.88 -1.52 -11.74
CA GLY A 81 2.26 -1.99 -13.07
C GLY A 81 3.61 -2.71 -13.11
N LEU A 82 4.27 -2.86 -11.97
CA LEU A 82 5.58 -3.51 -11.87
C LEU A 82 5.46 -5.05 -11.93
N PRO A 83 6.51 -5.76 -12.39
CA PRO A 83 6.54 -7.20 -12.33
C PRO A 83 6.44 -7.71 -10.89
N TRP A 84 5.45 -8.52 -10.59
CA TRP A 84 5.17 -8.98 -9.22
C TRP A 84 6.30 -9.78 -8.60
N THR A 85 7.02 -10.57 -9.40
CA THR A 85 8.21 -11.30 -8.93
C THR A 85 9.27 -10.37 -8.36
N ARG A 86 9.52 -9.24 -9.01
CA ARG A 86 10.48 -8.23 -8.54
C ARG A 86 10.00 -7.51 -7.30
N VAL A 87 8.70 -7.19 -7.23
CA VAL A 87 8.11 -6.56 -6.04
C VAL A 87 8.24 -7.50 -4.84
N ALA A 88 7.84 -8.76 -4.99
CA ALA A 88 7.96 -9.77 -3.94
C ALA A 88 9.41 -9.97 -3.47
N GLU A 89 10.35 -10.06 -4.42
CA GLU A 89 11.78 -10.19 -4.12
C GLU A 89 12.32 -8.98 -3.35
N ALA A 90 11.90 -7.76 -3.69
CA ALA A 90 12.31 -6.55 -3.01
C ALA A 90 11.87 -6.54 -1.54
N PHE A 91 10.64 -6.92 -1.26
CA PHE A 91 10.14 -7.04 0.11
C PHE A 91 10.86 -8.16 0.88
N ALA A 92 11.00 -9.33 0.29
CA ALA A 92 11.66 -10.46 0.90
C ALA A 92 13.15 -10.19 1.19
N ALA A 93 13.85 -9.55 0.27
CA ALA A 93 15.27 -9.21 0.42
C ALA A 93 15.55 -8.30 1.62
N HIS A 94 14.58 -7.49 2.01
CA HIS A 94 14.68 -6.60 3.17
C HIS A 94 13.95 -7.12 4.41
N GLY A 95 13.55 -8.39 4.40
CA GLY A 95 12.96 -9.08 5.54
C GLY A 95 11.50 -8.69 5.86
N TYR A 96 10.78 -8.11 4.91
CA TYR A 96 9.34 -7.90 5.04
C TYR A 96 8.58 -9.17 4.68
N ARG A 97 7.43 -9.35 5.32
CA ARG A 97 6.52 -10.44 4.96
C ARG A 97 5.79 -10.08 3.66
N TRP A 98 5.69 -11.07 2.79
CA TRP A 98 4.97 -10.97 1.51
C TRP A 98 3.90 -12.04 1.40
N ALA A 99 2.76 -11.69 0.81
CA ALA A 99 1.71 -12.63 0.44
C ALA A 99 1.22 -12.35 -0.99
N ASP A 100 1.04 -13.39 -1.77
CA ASP A 100 0.50 -13.30 -3.14
C ASP A 100 -1.02 -13.12 -3.17
N GLU A 101 -1.67 -13.24 -2.02
CA GLU A 101 -3.10 -13.07 -1.82
C GLU A 101 -3.36 -12.46 -0.44
N ASP A 102 -4.38 -11.63 -0.34
CA ASP A 102 -4.77 -11.02 0.93
C ASP A 102 -5.29 -12.10 1.91
N PRO A 103 -4.65 -12.29 3.07
CA PRO A 103 -5.11 -13.27 4.06
C PRO A 103 -6.48 -12.95 4.64
N HIS A 104 -6.97 -11.72 4.47
CA HIS A 104 -8.29 -11.27 4.92
C HIS A 104 -9.36 -11.33 3.82
N LEU A 105 -9.05 -11.96 2.68
CA LEU A 105 -9.95 -11.95 1.52
C LEU A 105 -11.36 -12.48 1.85
N GLU A 106 -11.46 -13.51 2.67
CA GLU A 106 -12.74 -14.10 3.07
C GLU A 106 -13.54 -13.27 4.08
N GLU A 107 -12.91 -12.29 4.70
CA GLU A 107 -13.57 -11.36 5.63
C GLU A 107 -14.37 -10.27 4.90
N PHE A 108 -14.05 -10.02 3.64
CA PHE A 108 -14.71 -9.00 2.84
C PHE A 108 -16.14 -9.42 2.49
N ARG A 109 -17.07 -8.52 2.75
CA ARG A 109 -18.48 -8.66 2.40
C ARG A 109 -18.84 -7.66 1.31
N ARG A 110 -19.68 -8.06 0.39
CA ARG A 110 -20.21 -7.12 -0.60
C ARG A 110 -20.99 -6.01 0.11
N TRP A 111 -20.70 -4.77 -0.24
CA TRP A 111 -21.48 -3.65 0.25
C TRP A 111 -22.83 -3.57 -0.47
N VAL A 112 -23.89 -3.48 0.32
CA VAL A 112 -25.24 -3.15 -0.10
C VAL A 112 -25.71 -2.01 0.81
N PRO A 113 -26.26 -0.92 0.24
CA PRO A 113 -26.76 0.18 1.06
C PRO A 113 -27.68 -0.29 2.19
N GLY A 114 -27.43 0.20 3.40
CA GLY A 114 -28.22 -0.16 4.59
C GLY A 114 -27.86 -1.51 5.21
N THR A 115 -26.75 -2.14 4.83
CA THR A 115 -26.28 -3.38 5.47
C THR A 115 -26.01 -3.16 6.95
N PRO A 116 -26.61 -3.95 7.85
CA PRO A 116 -26.38 -3.82 9.29
C PRO A 116 -24.96 -4.28 9.67
N GLY A 117 -24.47 -3.80 10.82
CA GLY A 117 -23.19 -4.19 11.39
C GLY A 117 -22.00 -3.40 10.89
N MET A 118 -22.22 -2.33 10.13
CA MET A 118 -21.19 -1.37 9.80
C MET A 118 -20.97 -0.37 10.94
N PRO A 119 -19.75 0.15 11.12
CA PRO A 119 -19.52 1.32 11.96
C PRO A 119 -20.38 2.50 11.51
N ASP A 120 -20.76 3.34 12.46
CA ASP A 120 -21.56 4.53 12.19
C ASP A 120 -20.87 5.42 11.15
N GLY A 121 -21.64 5.86 10.15
CA GLY A 121 -21.15 6.70 9.06
C GLY A 121 -20.52 5.95 7.89
N ALA A 122 -20.14 4.68 8.04
CA ALA A 122 -19.47 3.93 6.96
C ALA A 122 -20.37 3.74 5.73
N ASP A 123 -21.68 3.50 5.92
CA ASP A 123 -22.60 3.35 4.79
C ASP A 123 -22.72 4.64 3.97
N ALA A 124 -22.76 5.80 4.63
CA ALA A 124 -22.80 7.10 3.95
C ALA A 124 -21.51 7.35 3.14
N LEU A 125 -20.35 7.01 3.70
CA LEU A 125 -19.07 7.13 3.01
C LEU A 125 -18.96 6.19 1.80
N LEU A 126 -19.45 4.96 1.92
CA LEU A 126 -19.49 4.01 0.81
C LEU A 126 -20.43 4.46 -0.31
N ARG A 127 -21.56 5.08 0.03
CA ARG A 127 -22.45 5.70 -0.97
C ARG A 127 -21.79 6.86 -1.69
N ALA A 128 -21.14 7.76 -0.95
CA ALA A 128 -20.42 8.88 -1.53
C ALA A 128 -19.28 8.39 -2.45
N ARG A 129 -18.55 7.36 -2.01
CA ARG A 129 -17.47 6.78 -2.79
C ARG A 129 -17.98 6.09 -4.07
N ALA A 130 -19.10 5.37 -4.00
CA ALA A 130 -19.73 4.78 -5.18
C ALA A 130 -20.12 5.86 -6.20
N ALA A 131 -20.76 6.94 -5.73
CA ALA A 131 -21.12 8.07 -6.60
C ALA A 131 -19.90 8.77 -7.21
N ALA A 132 -18.83 8.94 -6.46
CA ALA A 132 -17.58 9.52 -6.97
C ALA A 132 -16.95 8.65 -8.07
N ARG A 133 -16.99 7.33 -7.91
CA ARG A 133 -16.48 6.38 -8.92
C ARG A 133 -17.31 6.39 -10.21
N GLU A 134 -18.63 6.51 -10.11
CA GLU A 134 -19.52 6.57 -11.28
C GLU A 134 -19.34 7.85 -12.09
N LYS A 135 -19.02 8.95 -11.44
CA LYS A 135 -18.83 10.25 -12.10
C LYS A 135 -17.46 10.42 -12.74
N ASP A 136 -16.60 9.41 -12.62
CA ASP A 136 -15.18 9.56 -12.94
C ASP A 136 -14.57 10.81 -12.29
N ALA A 137 -15.21 11.23 -11.21
CA ALA A 137 -14.73 12.29 -10.35
C ALA A 137 -13.41 11.80 -9.77
N GLY A 138 -12.36 12.48 -10.08
CA GLY A 138 -10.97 12.13 -9.97
C GLY A 138 -10.60 11.17 -8.83
N THR A 139 -9.56 10.43 -9.05
CA THR A 139 -8.98 9.48 -8.08
C THR A 139 -8.79 10.06 -6.67
N ASP A 140 -8.72 11.39 -6.55
CA ASP A 140 -8.50 12.07 -5.27
C ASP A 140 -9.72 11.98 -4.33
N ASP A 141 -10.94 12.23 -4.83
CA ASP A 141 -12.16 12.08 -4.02
C ASP A 141 -12.37 10.63 -3.55
N VAL A 142 -12.14 9.68 -4.45
CA VAL A 142 -12.24 8.25 -4.13
C VAL A 142 -11.21 7.84 -3.08
N ARG A 143 -10.01 8.41 -3.17
CA ARG A 143 -8.91 8.16 -2.22
C ARG A 143 -9.18 8.80 -0.86
N GLU A 144 -9.69 10.03 -0.83
CA GLU A 144 -10.05 10.72 0.40
C GLU A 144 -11.14 9.96 1.15
N LEU A 145 -12.21 9.55 0.46
CA LEU A 145 -13.29 8.76 1.04
C LEU A 145 -12.81 7.39 1.57
N ARG A 146 -11.83 6.77 0.90
CA ARG A 146 -11.18 5.59 1.44
C ARG A 146 -10.45 5.90 2.75
N GLY A 147 -9.75 7.02 2.82
CA GLY A 147 -9.09 7.48 4.05
C GLY A 147 -10.06 7.67 5.20
N GLU A 148 -11.24 8.24 4.94
CA GLU A 148 -12.29 8.39 5.95
C GLU A 148 -12.81 7.03 6.45
N LEU A 149 -13.03 6.08 5.55
CA LEU A 149 -13.44 4.72 5.91
C LEU A 149 -12.39 4.03 6.77
N LEU A 150 -11.11 4.16 6.43
CA LEU A 150 -10.01 3.60 7.22
C LEU A 150 -9.98 4.18 8.64
N ARG A 151 -10.30 5.47 8.82
CA ARG A 151 -10.42 6.07 10.17
C ARG A 151 -11.54 5.46 11.00
N LEU A 152 -12.58 4.93 10.37
CA LEU A 152 -13.64 4.17 11.02
C LEU A 152 -13.30 2.68 11.23
N GLY A 153 -12.10 2.25 10.86
CA GLY A 153 -11.69 0.84 10.91
C GLY A 153 -12.22 0.00 9.76
N VAL A 154 -12.74 0.62 8.71
CA VAL A 154 -13.31 -0.07 7.55
C VAL A 154 -12.32 -0.10 6.40
N VAL A 155 -11.96 -1.29 5.98
CA VAL A 155 -11.14 -1.53 4.77
C VAL A 155 -12.08 -1.81 3.60
N VAL A 156 -11.83 -1.14 2.48
CA VAL A 156 -12.62 -1.30 1.26
C VAL A 156 -11.75 -1.83 0.12
N ARG A 157 -12.28 -2.80 -0.62
CA ARG A 157 -11.71 -3.23 -1.90
C ARG A 157 -12.76 -3.19 -2.99
N ASP A 158 -12.32 -2.96 -4.20
CA ASP A 158 -13.17 -2.94 -5.38
C ASP A 158 -12.90 -4.18 -6.23
N GLU A 159 -13.97 -4.84 -6.65
CA GLU A 159 -13.90 -5.96 -7.56
C GLU A 159 -15.08 -5.91 -8.54
N LYS A 160 -14.78 -5.96 -9.82
CA LYS A 160 -15.79 -5.96 -10.90
C LYS A 160 -16.84 -4.84 -10.75
N GLY A 161 -16.39 -3.64 -10.42
CA GLY A 161 -17.23 -2.47 -10.25
C GLY A 161 -18.01 -2.40 -8.93
N ARG A 162 -17.87 -3.37 -8.06
CA ARG A 162 -18.56 -3.47 -6.78
C ARG A 162 -17.61 -3.17 -5.64
N GLN A 163 -18.14 -2.60 -4.55
CA GLN A 163 -17.40 -2.38 -3.31
C GLN A 163 -17.59 -3.54 -2.35
N TYR A 164 -16.51 -3.96 -1.74
CA TYR A 164 -16.46 -4.93 -0.64
C TYR A 164 -15.82 -4.29 0.57
N TRP A 165 -16.24 -4.66 1.75
CA TRP A 165 -15.75 -4.09 2.99
C TRP A 165 -15.49 -5.14 4.05
N ARG A 166 -14.58 -4.84 4.95
CA ARG A 166 -14.34 -5.57 6.19
C ARG A 166 -14.00 -4.58 7.31
N VAL A 167 -14.16 -5.00 8.54
CA VAL A 167 -13.69 -4.25 9.71
C VAL A 167 -12.36 -4.86 10.14
N ALA A 168 -11.33 -4.03 10.28
CA ALA A 168 -10.04 -4.48 10.75
C ALA A 168 -10.01 -4.58 12.29
N GLY A 169 -9.22 -5.50 12.82
CA GLY A 169 -8.99 -5.61 14.27
C GLY A 169 -10.09 -6.33 15.06
N GLN A 170 -10.94 -7.12 14.41
CA GLN A 170 -11.85 -8.04 15.10
C GLN A 170 -11.28 -9.43 15.16
#